data_8f2c8191375152adfd0a3c250acb8554
#
_entry.id   8f2c8191375152adfd0a3c250acb8554
#
_cell.length_a   1.000
_cell.length_b   1.000
_cell.length_c   1.000
_cell.angle_alpha   90.00
_cell.angle_beta   90.00
_cell.angle_gamma   90.00
#
_symmetry.space_group_name_H-M   'P 1'
#
loop_
_entity.id
_entity.type
_entity.pdbx_description
1 polymer ?
#
loop_
_entity_poly.entity_id
_entity_poly.type
_entity_poly.pdbx_seq_one_letter_code
_entity_poly.pdbx_strand_id
1 'polypeptide(L)'
;AGLLALSGCASISSAVKRGSDAVIEVLPLPDRETTAAPVHSPIVVRVQEGRLTDVAVTGPKGPLLGTMNESQTEWTSNSSTLNFGSQYAVSAKAVDIEGTPTERSVDLLTVKPKKTVDGQFSYFMNNDTVGVGMPLRIEFSQAIKNRKAVEQNLRVTSSKPTVGAWSW
;
A
#
# COMPACT_ATOMS: atom_id res chain seq x y z
N ALA A 1 28.42 -73.54 10.96
CA ALA A 1 28.21 -72.27 11.63
C ALA A 1 28.02 -71.15 10.57
N GLY A 2 26.79 -70.87 10.24
CA GLY A 2 26.45 -69.82 9.28
C GLY A 2 25.77 -68.65 10.00
N LEU A 3 26.34 -67.47 9.95
CA LEU A 3 25.73 -66.26 10.41
C LEU A 3 24.91 -65.65 9.25
N LEU A 4 23.60 -65.56 9.45
CA LEU A 4 22.72 -64.75 8.60
C LEU A 4 22.70 -63.34 9.15
N ALA A 5 23.21 -62.35 8.37
CA ALA A 5 23.06 -60.95 8.63
C ALA A 5 21.73 -60.46 8.00
N LEU A 6 20.75 -60.09 8.85
CA LEU A 6 19.57 -59.37 8.41
C LEU A 6 19.91 -57.90 8.19
N SER A 7 19.96 -57.48 6.90
CA SER A 7 19.98 -56.07 6.50
C SER A 7 18.59 -55.50 6.68
N GLY A 8 18.39 -54.71 7.72
CA GLY A 8 17.19 -53.87 7.89
C GLY A 8 17.19 -52.71 6.90
N CYS A 9 16.33 -52.77 5.89
CA CYS A 9 16.00 -51.59 5.08
C CYS A 9 15.24 -50.57 5.93
N ALA A 10 15.93 -49.54 6.39
CA ALA A 10 15.28 -48.37 6.93
C ALA A 10 14.59 -47.65 5.76
N SER A 11 13.29 -47.80 5.64
CA SER A 11 12.46 -47.01 4.73
C SER A 11 12.46 -45.58 5.24
N ILE A 12 13.24 -44.72 4.60
CA ILE A 12 13.13 -43.28 4.79
C ILE A 12 11.85 -42.88 4.07
N SER A 13 10.74 -42.80 4.79
CA SER A 13 9.54 -42.14 4.32
C SER A 13 9.83 -40.64 4.21
N SER A 14 10.26 -40.21 3.03
CA SER A 14 10.22 -38.81 2.66
C SER A 14 8.77 -38.43 2.68
N ALA A 15 8.31 -37.80 3.74
CA ALA A 15 7.01 -37.13 3.74
C ALA A 15 6.99 -36.10 2.60
N VAL A 16 6.34 -36.42 1.50
CA VAL A 16 6.05 -35.48 0.43
C VAL A 16 5.14 -34.42 1.05
N LYS A 17 5.70 -33.25 1.33
CA LYS A 17 4.95 -32.08 1.78
C LYS A 17 3.92 -31.73 0.69
N ARG A 18 2.65 -32.08 0.91
CA ARG A 18 1.54 -31.92 -0.03
C ARG A 18 0.85 -30.57 0.09
N GLY A 19 1.47 -29.60 0.74
CA GLY A 19 0.95 -28.23 0.83
C GLY A 19 1.93 -27.26 0.20
N SER A 20 1.45 -26.31 -0.56
CA SER A 20 2.25 -25.13 -0.91
C SER A 20 2.36 -24.24 0.33
N ASP A 21 3.56 -23.79 0.65
CA ASP A 21 3.77 -22.84 1.75
C ASP A 21 3.00 -21.54 1.47
N ALA A 22 2.45 -20.92 2.51
CA ALA A 22 1.78 -19.63 2.37
C ALA A 22 2.73 -18.58 1.80
N VAL A 23 2.33 -17.91 0.73
CA VAL A 23 3.12 -16.85 0.09
C VAL A 23 2.52 -15.51 0.41
N ILE A 24 3.28 -14.67 1.12
CA ILE A 24 2.86 -13.30 1.46
C ILE A 24 3.40 -12.33 0.41
N GLU A 25 2.52 -11.50 -0.15
CA GLU A 25 2.82 -10.43 -1.09
C GLU A 25 2.48 -9.06 -0.47
N VAL A 26 3.37 -8.09 -0.65
CA VAL A 26 3.17 -6.71 -0.18
C VAL A 26 3.12 -5.77 -1.39
N LEU A 27 2.06 -4.98 -1.48
CA LEU A 27 1.82 -4.02 -2.55
C LEU A 27 1.72 -2.58 -1.97
N PRO A 28 1.99 -1.54 -2.75
CA PRO A 28 2.43 -1.57 -4.14
C PRO A 28 3.87 -2.03 -4.28
N LEU A 29 4.15 -2.77 -5.35
CA LEU A 29 5.53 -3.12 -5.67
C LEU A 29 6.31 -1.85 -6.05
N PRO A 30 7.60 -1.75 -5.67
CA PRO A 30 8.44 -0.68 -6.14
C PRO A 30 8.54 -0.65 -7.66
N ASP A 31 8.54 0.55 -8.24
CA ASP A 31 8.81 0.73 -9.66
C ASP A 31 10.23 0.25 -10.00
N ARG A 32 10.38 -0.43 -11.15
CA ARG A 32 11.67 -1.04 -11.55
C ARG A 32 12.77 -0.01 -11.79
N GLU A 33 12.41 1.21 -12.21
CA GLU A 33 13.38 2.27 -12.52
C GLU A 33 13.76 3.07 -11.27
N THR A 34 12.81 3.33 -10.38
CA THR A 34 13.00 4.17 -9.20
C THR A 34 13.26 3.39 -7.92
N THR A 35 12.99 2.09 -7.92
CA THR A 35 13.00 1.22 -6.72
C THR A 35 12.14 1.75 -5.57
N ALA A 36 11.19 2.64 -5.89
CA ALA A 36 10.34 3.32 -4.94
C ALA A 36 8.85 3.04 -5.22
N ALA A 37 8.08 2.89 -4.16
CA ALA A 37 6.63 2.64 -4.25
C ALA A 37 5.86 3.93 -4.58
N PRO A 38 4.79 3.87 -5.39
CA PRO A 38 3.92 5.01 -5.65
C PRO A 38 3.17 5.42 -4.38
N VAL A 39 2.87 6.74 -4.26
CA VAL A 39 2.22 7.28 -3.06
C VAL A 39 0.69 7.30 -3.13
N HIS A 40 0.11 7.17 -4.33
CA HIS A 40 -1.35 7.22 -4.54
C HIS A 40 -1.98 5.81 -4.58
N SER A 41 -1.51 4.95 -3.69
CA SER A 41 -2.04 3.59 -3.55
C SER A 41 -2.00 3.20 -2.07
N PRO A 42 -3.00 2.46 -1.57
CA PRO A 42 -2.93 1.89 -0.23
C PRO A 42 -1.83 0.82 -0.18
N ILE A 43 -1.33 0.55 1.02
CA ILE A 43 -0.53 -0.65 1.25
C ILE A 43 -1.51 -1.82 1.36
N VAL A 44 -1.26 -2.85 0.57
CA VAL A 44 -2.05 -4.09 0.58
C VAL A 44 -1.11 -5.25 0.84
N VAL A 45 -1.49 -6.10 1.78
CA VAL A 45 -0.80 -7.36 2.08
C VAL A 45 -1.73 -8.50 1.71
N ARG A 46 -1.27 -9.38 0.82
CA ARG A 46 -2.02 -10.56 0.38
C ARG A 46 -1.29 -11.83 0.75
N VAL A 47 -2.05 -12.89 0.98
CA VAL A 47 -1.51 -14.24 1.12
C VAL A 47 -2.16 -15.17 0.11
N GLN A 48 -1.34 -16.00 -0.50
CA GLN A 48 -1.77 -17.13 -1.32
C GLN A 48 -1.49 -18.42 -0.54
N GLU A 49 -2.33 -19.43 -0.73
CA GLU A 49 -2.23 -20.77 -0.08
C GLU A 49 -2.20 -20.71 1.46
N GLY A 50 -3.04 -19.78 2.05
CA GLY A 50 -3.10 -19.64 3.49
C GLY A 50 -3.98 -18.49 3.95
N ARG A 51 -3.80 -18.08 5.20
CA ARG A 51 -4.49 -16.94 5.80
C ARG A 51 -3.52 -16.06 6.60
N LEU A 52 -3.73 -14.75 6.56
CA LEU A 52 -3.03 -13.77 7.37
C LEU A 52 -3.48 -13.92 8.83
N THR A 53 -2.54 -13.95 9.76
CA THR A 53 -2.82 -13.97 11.21
C THR A 53 -2.52 -12.65 11.87
N ASP A 54 -1.55 -11.88 11.33
CA ASP A 54 -1.17 -10.57 11.84
C ASP A 54 -0.57 -9.73 10.72
N VAL A 55 -0.87 -8.41 10.71
CA VAL A 55 -0.24 -7.43 9.83
C VAL A 55 0.00 -6.15 10.60
N ALA A 56 1.24 -5.74 10.66
CA ALA A 56 1.68 -4.48 11.25
C ALA A 56 2.40 -3.63 10.21
N VAL A 57 1.96 -2.38 10.08
CA VAL A 57 2.60 -1.39 9.21
C VAL A 57 2.96 -0.18 10.03
N THR A 58 4.22 0.24 9.97
CA THR A 58 4.70 1.45 10.64
C THR A 58 5.25 2.42 9.61
N GLY A 59 4.71 3.62 9.60
CA GLY A 59 5.14 4.72 8.75
C GLY A 59 5.82 5.85 9.54
N PRO A 60 6.15 6.96 8.87
CA PRO A 60 6.87 8.08 9.48
C PRO A 60 6.10 8.80 10.61
N LYS A 61 4.79 8.63 10.67
CA LYS A 61 3.91 9.21 11.70
C LYS A 61 3.43 8.18 12.74
N GLY A 62 4.01 6.97 12.74
CA GLY A 62 3.62 5.87 13.62
C GLY A 62 2.85 4.75 12.90
N PRO A 63 2.14 3.91 13.65
CA PRO A 63 1.40 2.78 13.09
C PRO A 63 0.34 3.22 12.07
N LEU A 64 0.28 2.51 10.94
CA LEU A 64 -0.73 2.70 9.90
C LEU A 64 -1.86 1.69 10.12
N LEU A 65 -3.07 2.20 10.33
CA LEU A 65 -4.25 1.36 10.51
C LEU A 65 -4.73 0.80 9.18
N GLY A 66 -5.31 -0.39 9.20
CA GLY A 66 -5.89 -1.05 8.05
C GLY A 66 -6.96 -2.06 8.44
N THR A 67 -7.58 -2.65 7.45
CA THR A 67 -8.67 -3.60 7.60
C THR A 67 -8.33 -4.92 6.93
N MET A 68 -8.55 -6.02 7.64
CA MET A 68 -8.47 -7.38 7.14
C MET A 68 -9.81 -7.76 6.50
N ASN A 69 -9.79 -8.45 5.35
CA ASN A 69 -10.99 -9.01 4.77
C ASN A 69 -11.50 -10.22 5.58
N GLU A 70 -12.74 -10.63 5.37
CA GLU A 70 -13.37 -11.73 6.13
C GLU A 70 -12.65 -13.07 5.96
N SER A 71 -12.09 -13.34 4.79
CA SER A 71 -11.34 -14.55 4.50
C SER A 71 -9.91 -14.55 5.04
N GLN A 72 -9.47 -13.44 5.62
CA GLN A 72 -8.10 -13.25 6.12
C GLN A 72 -7.00 -13.45 5.04
N THR A 73 -7.35 -13.21 3.78
CA THR A 73 -6.41 -13.35 2.66
C THR A 73 -5.83 -12.01 2.20
N GLU A 74 -6.43 -10.90 2.63
CA GLU A 74 -6.00 -9.56 2.27
C GLU A 74 -6.18 -8.60 3.44
N TRP A 75 -5.16 -7.79 3.68
CA TRP A 75 -5.19 -6.63 4.54
C TRP A 75 -4.92 -5.38 3.72
N THR A 76 -5.70 -4.32 3.93
CA THR A 76 -5.56 -3.05 3.21
C THR A 76 -5.48 -1.89 4.19
N SER A 77 -4.51 -0.99 3.98
CA SER A 77 -4.41 0.24 4.80
C SER A 77 -5.61 1.16 4.57
N ASN A 78 -6.10 1.79 5.65
CA ASN A 78 -7.20 2.76 5.58
C ASN A 78 -6.80 4.05 4.83
N SER A 79 -5.50 4.32 4.71
CA SER A 79 -4.98 5.45 3.95
C SER A 79 -4.72 5.04 2.50
N SER A 80 -5.37 5.71 1.56
CA SER A 80 -5.13 5.57 0.13
C SER A 80 -3.94 6.39 -0.39
N THR A 81 -3.29 7.16 0.50
CA THR A 81 -2.16 8.03 0.14
C THR A 81 -1.06 7.90 1.17
N LEU A 82 0.15 7.66 0.70
CA LEU A 82 1.36 7.58 1.50
C LEU A 82 2.13 8.90 1.46
N ASN A 83 3.00 9.13 2.43
CA ASN A 83 3.88 10.31 2.41
C ASN A 83 5.00 10.12 1.39
N PHE A 84 5.38 11.18 0.70
CA PHE A 84 6.50 11.18 -0.23
C PHE A 84 7.84 10.98 0.50
N GLY A 85 8.78 10.27 -0.15
CA GLY A 85 10.14 10.08 0.33
C GLY A 85 10.23 9.46 1.73
N SER A 86 9.28 8.61 2.07
CA SER A 86 9.11 8.03 3.39
C SER A 86 9.26 6.52 3.36
N GLN A 87 9.77 5.97 4.44
CA GLN A 87 9.89 4.53 4.64
C GLN A 87 8.70 4.01 5.43
N TYR A 88 8.17 2.86 5.01
CA TYR A 88 7.13 2.10 5.68
C TYR A 88 7.65 0.70 5.94
N ALA A 89 7.73 0.32 7.22
CA ALA A 89 8.07 -1.04 7.62
C ALA A 89 6.79 -1.86 7.69
N VAL A 90 6.72 -2.93 6.91
CA VAL A 90 5.59 -3.87 6.86
C VAL A 90 6.05 -5.19 7.42
N SER A 91 5.35 -5.71 8.42
CA SER A 91 5.53 -7.06 8.95
C SER A 91 4.21 -7.80 8.83
N ALA A 92 4.23 -9.00 8.27
CA ALA A 92 3.05 -9.82 8.09
C ALA A 92 3.33 -11.26 8.48
N LYS A 93 2.36 -11.90 9.14
CA LYS A 93 2.37 -13.31 9.53
C LYS A 93 1.19 -14.01 8.89
N ALA A 94 1.43 -15.21 8.42
CA ALA A 94 0.42 -16.07 7.82
C ALA A 94 0.61 -17.52 8.27
N VAL A 95 -0.41 -18.31 8.08
CA VAL A 95 -0.34 -19.79 8.22
C VAL A 95 -0.90 -20.41 6.95
N ASP A 96 -0.28 -21.48 6.50
CA ASP A 96 -0.79 -22.29 5.40
C ASP A 96 -2.02 -23.13 5.82
N ILE A 97 -2.53 -23.93 4.89
CA ILE A 97 -3.68 -24.81 5.15
C ILE A 97 -3.37 -25.92 6.19
N GLU A 98 -2.11 -26.24 6.43
CA GLU A 98 -1.64 -27.22 7.41
C GLU A 98 -1.35 -26.58 8.77
N GLY A 99 -1.41 -25.21 8.85
CA GLY A 99 -1.11 -24.44 10.05
C GLY A 99 0.37 -24.08 10.21
N THR A 100 1.19 -24.29 9.18
CA THR A 100 2.61 -23.92 9.21
C THR A 100 2.76 -22.41 9.15
N PRO A 101 3.48 -21.75 10.07
CA PRO A 101 3.62 -20.31 10.09
C PRO A 101 4.64 -19.84 9.04
N THR A 102 4.31 -18.72 8.40
CA THR A 102 5.20 -17.97 7.52
C THR A 102 5.20 -16.50 7.95
N GLU A 103 6.37 -15.86 7.96
CA GLU A 103 6.53 -14.45 8.28
C GLU A 103 7.28 -13.73 7.16
N ARG A 104 6.86 -12.51 6.86
CA ARG A 104 7.53 -11.64 5.89
C ARG A 104 7.62 -10.22 6.42
N SER A 105 8.82 -9.64 6.35
CA SER A 105 9.07 -8.23 6.62
C SER A 105 9.60 -7.55 5.37
N VAL A 106 9.07 -6.36 5.05
CA VAL A 106 9.43 -5.58 3.87
C VAL A 106 9.50 -4.10 4.25
N ASP A 107 10.56 -3.43 3.82
CA ASP A 107 10.67 -1.99 3.86
C ASP A 107 10.25 -1.39 2.52
N LEU A 108 9.18 -0.61 2.51
CA LEU A 108 8.71 0.14 1.35
C LEU A 108 9.24 1.57 1.42
N LEU A 109 10.05 1.97 0.47
CA LEU A 109 10.46 3.36 0.28
C LEU A 109 9.54 4.00 -0.76
N THR A 110 8.89 5.09 -0.41
CA THR A 110 8.02 5.81 -1.36
C THR A 110 8.80 6.78 -2.22
N VAL A 111 8.28 7.06 -3.42
CA VAL A 111 8.88 8.00 -4.36
C VAL A 111 9.10 9.37 -3.72
N LYS A 112 10.28 9.94 -3.92
CA LYS A 112 10.63 11.30 -3.51
C LYS A 112 10.62 12.20 -4.74
N PRO A 113 9.69 13.17 -4.85
CA PRO A 113 9.68 14.08 -5.99
C PRO A 113 10.94 14.94 -6.00
N LYS A 114 11.53 15.13 -7.18
CA LYS A 114 12.71 16.01 -7.36
C LYS A 114 12.34 17.48 -7.19
N LYS A 115 11.09 17.85 -7.48
CA LYS A 115 10.53 19.20 -7.34
C LYS A 115 9.10 19.11 -6.86
N THR A 116 8.72 19.97 -5.95
CA THR A 116 7.35 20.18 -5.50
C THR A 116 6.88 21.54 -5.97
N VAL A 117 5.58 21.65 -6.18
CA VAL A 117 4.90 22.91 -6.48
C VAL A 117 3.86 23.13 -5.41
N ASP A 118 3.94 24.27 -4.73
CA ASP A 118 2.96 24.65 -3.73
C ASP A 118 1.85 25.44 -4.41
N GLY A 119 0.60 25.14 -4.04
CA GLY A 119 -0.59 25.88 -4.47
C GLY A 119 -1.22 26.58 -3.27
N GLN A 120 -1.54 27.88 -3.42
CA GLN A 120 -2.20 28.67 -2.39
C GLN A 120 -3.50 29.27 -2.95
N PHE A 121 -4.55 29.24 -2.12
CA PHE A 121 -5.77 29.99 -2.43
C PHE A 121 -5.53 31.47 -2.18
N SER A 122 -5.84 32.32 -3.17
CA SER A 122 -5.52 33.75 -3.09
C SER A 122 -6.42 34.53 -2.14
N TYR A 123 -7.67 34.08 -1.91
CA TYR A 123 -8.68 34.89 -1.21
C TYR A 123 -9.58 34.12 -0.25
N PHE A 124 -9.47 32.77 -0.15
CA PHE A 124 -10.40 31.97 0.64
C PHE A 124 -9.69 31.03 1.57
N MET A 125 -10.32 30.79 2.70
CA MET A 125 -9.99 29.71 3.63
C MET A 125 -11.01 28.58 3.52
N ASN A 126 -10.69 27.43 4.07
CA ASN A 126 -11.65 26.34 4.19
C ASN A 126 -12.88 26.81 5.01
N ASN A 127 -14.07 26.44 4.52
CA ASN A 127 -15.37 26.77 5.11
C ASN A 127 -15.85 28.23 4.90
N ASP A 128 -15.24 28.99 4.03
CA ASP A 128 -15.78 30.32 3.67
C ASP A 128 -17.07 30.19 2.87
N THR A 129 -17.98 31.13 3.09
CA THR A 129 -19.20 31.27 2.30
C THR A 129 -18.97 32.27 1.18
N VAL A 130 -19.10 31.81 -0.05
CA VAL A 130 -18.85 32.59 -1.25
C VAL A 130 -20.06 32.58 -2.18
N GLY A 131 -20.17 33.63 -3.02
CA GLY A 131 -21.21 33.69 -4.06
C GLY A 131 -20.99 32.63 -5.15
N VAL A 132 -22.08 32.09 -5.72
CA VAL A 132 -22.05 31.05 -6.76
C VAL A 132 -21.21 31.42 -8.00
N GLY A 133 -21.14 32.69 -8.35
CA GLY A 133 -20.35 33.19 -9.48
C GLY A 133 -18.93 33.62 -9.13
N MET A 134 -18.47 33.39 -7.90
CA MET A 134 -17.16 33.84 -7.46
C MET A 134 -16.06 32.90 -7.92
N PRO A 135 -15.03 33.35 -8.67
CA PRO A 135 -13.96 32.51 -9.13
C PRO A 135 -13.08 32.08 -7.96
N LEU A 136 -12.80 30.78 -7.85
CA LEU A 136 -11.79 30.24 -6.95
C LEU A 136 -10.43 30.32 -7.65
N ARG A 137 -9.49 31.06 -7.08
CA ARG A 137 -8.15 31.23 -7.66
C ARG A 137 -7.11 30.49 -6.83
N ILE A 138 -6.32 29.68 -7.52
CA ILE A 138 -5.16 29.01 -6.96
C ILE A 138 -3.92 29.59 -7.63
N GLU A 139 -2.98 30.08 -6.85
CA GLU A 139 -1.68 30.53 -7.31
C GLU A 139 -0.64 29.45 -7.01
N PHE A 140 0.13 29.06 -8.02
CA PHE A 140 1.18 28.07 -7.89
C PHE A 140 2.55 28.72 -7.79
N SER A 141 3.43 28.20 -6.93
CA SER A 141 4.79 28.71 -6.72
C SER A 141 5.68 28.60 -7.96
N GLN A 142 5.28 27.79 -8.95
CA GLN A 142 5.98 27.62 -10.23
C GLN A 142 4.97 27.35 -11.36
N ALA A 143 5.40 27.60 -12.60
CA ALA A 143 4.58 27.32 -13.78
C ALA A 143 4.26 25.82 -13.90
N ILE A 144 2.98 25.50 -14.06
CA ILE A 144 2.49 24.14 -14.21
C ILE A 144 2.59 23.71 -15.68
N LYS A 145 3.39 22.67 -15.94
CA LYS A 145 3.53 22.09 -17.29
C LYS A 145 2.41 21.11 -17.62
N ASN A 146 2.04 20.24 -16.67
CA ASN A 146 0.97 19.26 -16.85
C ASN A 146 -0.29 19.70 -16.10
N ARG A 147 -1.03 20.64 -16.69
CA ARG A 147 -2.25 21.21 -16.12
C ARG A 147 -3.33 20.14 -15.88
N LYS A 148 -3.52 19.23 -16.85
CA LYS A 148 -4.50 18.14 -16.74
C LYS A 148 -4.25 17.25 -15.53
N ALA A 149 -3.01 16.91 -15.22
CA ALA A 149 -2.68 16.11 -14.04
C ALA A 149 -2.99 16.87 -12.73
N VAL A 150 -2.79 18.18 -12.70
CA VAL A 150 -3.15 19.00 -11.54
C VAL A 150 -4.67 19.06 -11.39
N GLU A 151 -5.43 19.34 -12.45
CA GLU A 151 -6.90 19.38 -12.42
C GLU A 151 -7.52 18.07 -11.90
N GLN A 152 -6.97 16.91 -12.31
CA GLN A 152 -7.43 15.61 -11.84
C GLN A 152 -7.23 15.39 -10.33
N ASN A 153 -6.29 16.12 -9.73
CA ASN A 153 -5.98 16.03 -8.29
C ASN A 153 -6.59 17.19 -7.47
N LEU A 154 -7.18 18.19 -8.13
CA LEU A 154 -7.90 19.25 -7.45
C LEU A 154 -9.34 18.82 -7.17
N ARG A 155 -9.78 18.97 -5.94
CA ARG A 155 -11.15 18.70 -5.53
C ARG A 155 -11.74 19.93 -4.85
N VAL A 156 -12.88 20.37 -5.34
CA VAL A 156 -13.69 21.41 -4.71
C VAL A 156 -14.97 20.78 -4.18
N THR A 157 -15.26 21.01 -2.92
CA THR A 157 -16.50 20.58 -2.26
C THR A 157 -17.27 21.83 -1.81
N SER A 158 -18.57 21.85 -2.03
CA SER A 158 -19.44 22.95 -1.60
C SER A 158 -20.71 22.39 -0.95
N SER A 159 -21.36 23.19 -0.10
CA SER A 159 -22.61 22.84 0.61
C SER A 159 -23.80 22.68 -0.34
N LYS A 160 -23.74 23.27 -1.54
CA LYS A 160 -24.75 23.13 -2.60
C LYS A 160 -24.08 22.57 -3.85
N PRO A 161 -24.75 21.72 -4.62
CA PRO A 161 -24.23 21.22 -5.88
C PRO A 161 -23.84 22.40 -6.79
N THR A 162 -22.59 22.45 -7.22
CA THR A 162 -22.05 23.52 -8.06
C THR A 162 -21.23 22.91 -9.17
N VAL A 163 -21.45 23.36 -10.40
CA VAL A 163 -20.68 22.94 -11.57
C VAL A 163 -19.68 24.05 -11.91
N GLY A 164 -18.45 23.70 -12.12
CA GLY A 164 -17.38 24.62 -12.49
C GLY A 164 -16.41 23.99 -13.48
N ALA A 165 -15.54 24.82 -14.06
CA ALA A 165 -14.45 24.41 -14.92
C ALA A 165 -13.16 25.15 -14.52
N TRP A 166 -12.02 24.52 -14.75
CA TRP A 166 -10.73 25.16 -14.54
C TRP A 166 -10.32 25.99 -15.75
N SER A 167 -9.77 27.18 -15.47
CA SER A 167 -9.16 28.08 -16.46
C SER A 167 -7.74 28.42 -16.01
N TRP A 168 -6.79 28.52 -16.97
CA TRP A 168 -5.35 28.70 -16.68
C TRP A 168 -4.82 29.99 -17.31
#